data_bcaea38e7b8ca5ff5d84be2f92063298
#
_entry.id   bcaea38e7b8ca5ff5d84be2f92063298
#
_cell.length_a   1.000
_cell.length_b   1.000
_cell.length_c   1.000
_cell.angle_alpha   90.00
_cell.angle_beta   90.00
_cell.angle_gamma   90.00
#
_symmetry.space_group_name_H-M   'P 1'
#
loop_
_entity.id
_entity.type
_entity.pdbx_description
1 polymer ?
#
loop_
_entity_poly.entity_id
_entity_poly.type
_entity_poly.pdbx_seq_one_letter_code
_entity_poly.pdbx_strand_id
1 'polypeptide(L)'
;MQFRPLRFDELPGWDPRELAAAWPAFQASCKALMANRQPLRAGAKPSEKALDLGKRALELPNDPAIVSRFLMDHFRPQEVLDSRGISDGFVTGYYEPEIEGTETPDVRF
;
A
#
# COMPACT_ATOMS: atom_id res chain seq x y z
N MET A 1 -8.22 -12.52 15.07
CA MET A 1 -8.45 -11.80 13.81
C MET A 1 -8.90 -12.78 12.75
N GLN A 2 -9.98 -12.48 12.08
CA GLN A 2 -10.57 -13.33 11.05
C GLN A 2 -10.57 -12.58 9.72
N PHE A 3 -10.53 -13.34 8.62
CA PHE A 3 -10.56 -12.78 7.28
C PHE A 3 -11.73 -13.39 6.52
N ARG A 4 -12.52 -12.55 5.88
CA ARG A 4 -13.64 -12.98 5.05
C ARG A 4 -13.34 -12.63 3.59
N PRO A 5 -13.28 -13.60 2.68
CA PRO A 5 -13.05 -13.31 1.27
C PRO A 5 -14.17 -12.45 0.69
N LEU A 6 -13.79 -11.50 -0.15
CA LEU A 6 -14.72 -10.65 -0.89
C LEU A 6 -14.46 -10.76 -2.39
N ARG A 7 -15.49 -10.49 -3.18
CA ARG A 7 -15.30 -10.21 -4.60
C ARG A 7 -14.88 -8.75 -4.75
N PHE A 8 -14.22 -8.43 -5.85
CA PHE A 8 -13.82 -7.05 -6.10
C PHE A 8 -15.03 -6.11 -6.21
N ASP A 9 -16.16 -6.58 -6.73
CA ASP A 9 -17.39 -5.77 -6.80
C ASP A 9 -18.03 -5.50 -5.44
N GLU A 10 -17.60 -6.20 -4.39
CA GLU A 10 -18.04 -5.96 -3.03
C GLU A 10 -17.19 -4.92 -2.29
N LEU A 11 -16.06 -4.49 -2.87
CA LEU A 11 -15.21 -3.46 -2.27
C LEU A 11 -15.84 -2.09 -2.45
N PRO A 12 -16.14 -1.37 -1.35
CA PRO A 12 -16.64 0.00 -1.46
C PRO A 12 -15.62 0.89 -2.16
N GLY A 13 -16.08 1.67 -3.14
CA GLY A 13 -15.21 2.62 -3.84
C GLY A 13 -14.22 2.00 -4.81
N TRP A 14 -14.31 0.72 -5.11
CA TRP A 14 -13.45 0.10 -6.11
C TRP A 14 -13.75 0.69 -7.49
N ASP A 15 -12.81 1.45 -8.02
CA ASP A 15 -12.90 2.07 -9.35
C ASP A 15 -11.56 1.91 -10.06
N PRO A 16 -11.50 1.11 -11.13
CA PRO A 16 -10.26 0.94 -11.90
C PRO A 16 -9.64 2.24 -12.40
N ARG A 17 -10.45 3.26 -12.64
CA ARG A 17 -9.95 4.56 -13.14
C ARG A 17 -9.09 5.28 -12.10
N GLU A 18 -9.32 5.02 -10.82
CA GLU A 18 -8.56 5.64 -9.74
C GLU A 18 -7.25 4.91 -9.43
N LEU A 19 -7.09 3.69 -9.93
CA LEU A 19 -5.89 2.90 -9.69
C LEU A 19 -4.64 3.50 -10.32
N ALA A 20 -4.80 4.27 -11.39
CA ALA A 20 -3.68 4.94 -12.04
C ALA A 20 -2.96 5.91 -11.09
N ALA A 21 -3.69 6.56 -10.18
CA ALA A 21 -3.09 7.46 -9.20
C ALA A 21 -2.29 6.72 -8.13
N ALA A 22 -2.71 5.51 -7.75
CA ALA A 22 -2.05 4.70 -6.73
C ALA A 22 -0.89 3.88 -7.29
N TRP A 23 -0.87 3.64 -8.60
CA TRP A 23 0.09 2.73 -9.22
C TRP A 23 1.56 3.13 -9.02
N PRO A 24 1.96 4.41 -9.19
CA PRO A 24 3.35 4.79 -8.94
C PRO A 24 3.80 4.51 -7.52
N ALA A 25 2.93 4.72 -6.53
CA ALA A 25 3.25 4.39 -5.13
C ALA A 25 3.42 2.90 -4.92
N PHE A 26 2.57 2.09 -5.54
CA PHE A 26 2.70 0.63 -5.50
C PHE A 26 4.01 0.17 -6.14
N GLN A 27 4.36 0.71 -7.29
CA GLN A 27 5.62 0.39 -7.96
C GLN A 27 6.83 0.82 -7.16
N ALA A 28 6.76 1.95 -6.45
CA ALA A 28 7.84 2.39 -5.57
C ALA A 28 8.07 1.38 -4.44
N SER A 29 7.00 0.83 -3.87
CA SER A 29 7.09 -0.24 -2.88
C SER A 29 7.71 -1.50 -3.48
N CYS A 30 7.33 -1.86 -4.70
CA CYS A 30 7.92 -3.01 -5.39
C CYS A 30 9.42 -2.84 -5.62
N LYS A 31 9.85 -1.65 -6.00
CA LYS A 31 11.29 -1.34 -6.16
C LYS A 31 12.05 -1.50 -4.85
N ALA A 32 11.45 -1.03 -3.75
CA ALA A 32 12.07 -1.17 -2.44
C ALA A 32 12.22 -2.65 -2.04
N LEU A 33 11.21 -3.48 -2.32
CA LEU A 33 11.30 -4.91 -2.08
C LEU A 33 12.39 -5.58 -2.93
N MET A 34 12.47 -5.22 -4.22
CA MET A 34 13.50 -5.76 -5.13
C MET A 34 14.90 -5.36 -4.72
N ALA A 35 15.07 -4.16 -4.19
CA ALA A 35 16.36 -3.65 -3.74
C ALA A 35 16.78 -4.23 -2.38
N ASN A 36 15.96 -5.07 -1.76
CA ASN A 36 16.21 -5.69 -0.46
C ASN A 36 16.59 -4.66 0.62
N ARG A 37 15.86 -3.54 0.62
CA ARG A 37 16.11 -2.48 1.60
C ARG A 37 15.69 -2.93 2.99
N GLN A 38 16.48 -2.53 3.99
CA GLN A 38 16.14 -2.77 5.38
C GLN A 38 14.87 -1.99 5.74
N PRO A 39 13.84 -2.65 6.30
CA PRO A 39 12.66 -1.93 6.77
C PRO A 39 12.99 -1.08 7.98
N LEU A 40 12.26 0.03 8.15
CA LEU A 40 12.42 0.90 9.32
C LEU A 40 12.03 0.20 10.61
N ARG A 41 11.16 -0.80 10.51
CA ARG A 41 10.73 -1.61 11.65
C ARG A 41 10.78 -3.08 11.28
N ALA A 42 10.96 -3.92 12.29
CA ALA A 42 10.91 -5.37 12.10
C ALA A 42 9.55 -5.78 11.55
N GLY A 43 9.56 -6.64 10.57
CA GLY A 43 8.36 -7.17 9.93
C GLY A 43 8.63 -8.50 9.28
N ALA A 44 7.59 -9.11 8.74
CA ALA A 44 7.74 -10.36 8.01
C ALA A 44 8.50 -10.12 6.71
N LYS A 45 9.39 -11.05 6.38
CA LYS A 45 10.05 -11.02 5.09
C LYS A 45 9.02 -11.27 3.98
N PRO A 46 9.12 -10.60 2.83
CA PRO A 46 8.23 -10.89 1.71
C PRO A 46 8.46 -12.32 1.22
N SER A 47 7.37 -12.98 0.82
CA SER A 47 7.44 -14.30 0.22
C SER A 47 8.04 -14.24 -1.18
N GLU A 48 8.51 -15.37 -1.69
CA GLU A 48 8.98 -15.46 -3.08
C GLU A 48 7.88 -15.04 -4.07
N LYS A 49 6.64 -15.40 -3.77
CA LYS A 49 5.50 -15.02 -4.59
C LYS A 49 5.28 -13.51 -4.58
N ALA A 50 5.41 -12.86 -3.44
CA ALA A 50 5.30 -11.40 -3.35
C ALA A 50 6.41 -10.71 -4.15
N LEU A 51 7.63 -11.22 -4.08
CA LEU A 51 8.75 -10.69 -4.85
C LEU A 51 8.53 -10.87 -6.36
N ASP A 52 8.02 -12.02 -6.78
CA ASP A 52 7.73 -12.30 -8.18
C ASP A 52 6.62 -11.36 -8.72
N LEU A 53 5.57 -11.15 -7.93
CA LEU A 53 4.51 -10.22 -8.30
C LEU A 53 5.01 -8.79 -8.36
N GLY A 54 5.88 -8.39 -7.43
CA GLY A 54 6.50 -7.06 -7.44
C GLY A 54 7.33 -6.83 -8.70
N LYS A 55 8.09 -7.83 -9.11
CA LYS A 55 8.88 -7.78 -10.33
C LYS A 55 7.99 -7.62 -11.57
N ARG A 56 6.90 -8.38 -11.64
CA ARG A 56 5.95 -8.26 -12.74
C ARG A 56 5.28 -6.90 -12.77
N ALA A 57 4.91 -6.36 -11.62
CA ALA A 57 4.28 -5.05 -11.51
C ALA A 57 5.16 -3.93 -12.05
N LEU A 58 6.48 -4.03 -11.88
CA LEU A 58 7.42 -3.02 -12.37
C LEU A 58 7.50 -2.99 -13.90
N GLU A 59 7.12 -4.06 -14.57
CA GLU A 59 7.14 -4.16 -16.03
C GLU A 59 5.86 -3.62 -16.68
N LEU A 60 4.82 -3.33 -15.89
CA LEU A 60 3.52 -2.94 -16.42
C LEU A 60 3.41 -1.41 -16.57
N PRO A 61 2.80 -0.95 -17.68
CA PRO A 61 2.51 0.47 -17.84
C PRO A 61 1.40 0.92 -16.88
N ASN A 62 1.36 2.22 -16.61
CA ASN A 62 0.30 2.81 -15.79
C ASN A 62 -0.97 3.03 -16.63
N ASP A 63 -1.62 1.95 -16.97
CA ASP A 63 -2.88 1.93 -17.73
C ASP A 63 -3.96 1.33 -16.84
N PRO A 64 -5.09 2.03 -16.60
CA PRO A 64 -6.11 1.55 -15.67
C PRO A 64 -6.63 0.14 -15.98
N ALA A 65 -6.80 -0.21 -17.25
CA ALA A 65 -7.28 -1.53 -17.62
C ALA A 65 -6.25 -2.63 -17.31
N ILE A 66 -4.97 -2.36 -17.60
CA ILE A 66 -3.88 -3.29 -17.36
C ILE A 66 -3.65 -3.45 -15.85
N VAL A 67 -3.61 -2.35 -15.12
CA VAL A 67 -3.41 -2.35 -13.67
C VAL A 67 -4.54 -3.08 -12.96
N SER A 68 -5.79 -2.77 -13.33
CA SER A 68 -6.97 -3.43 -12.79
C SER A 68 -6.93 -4.93 -13.02
N ARG A 69 -6.58 -5.34 -14.23
CA ARG A 69 -6.48 -6.77 -14.59
C ARG A 69 -5.42 -7.48 -13.78
N PHE A 70 -4.26 -6.86 -13.62
CA PHE A 70 -3.17 -7.41 -12.82
C PHE A 70 -3.60 -7.61 -11.36
N LEU A 71 -4.25 -6.61 -10.77
CA LEU A 71 -4.69 -6.71 -9.37
C LEU A 71 -5.77 -7.77 -9.21
N MET A 72 -6.73 -7.84 -10.13
CA MET A 72 -7.81 -8.83 -10.06
C MET A 72 -7.32 -10.25 -10.29
N ASP A 73 -6.29 -10.45 -11.10
CA ASP A 73 -5.74 -11.78 -11.39
C ASP A 73 -4.85 -12.32 -10.26
N HIS A 74 -4.19 -11.43 -9.51
CA HIS A 74 -3.15 -11.84 -8.56
C HIS A 74 -3.47 -11.57 -7.10
N PHE A 75 -4.48 -10.78 -6.81
CA PHE A 75 -4.86 -10.44 -5.44
C PHE A 75 -6.31 -10.81 -5.18
N ARG A 76 -6.62 -11.05 -3.92
CA ARG A 76 -8.00 -11.30 -3.48
C ARG A 76 -8.31 -10.36 -2.32
N PRO A 77 -9.38 -9.57 -2.42
CA PRO A 77 -9.78 -8.74 -1.31
C PRO A 77 -10.30 -9.57 -0.15
N GLN A 78 -10.02 -9.11 1.06
CA GLN A 78 -10.50 -9.75 2.27
C GLN A 78 -10.96 -8.68 3.25
N GLU A 79 -12.10 -8.93 3.87
CA GLU A 79 -12.56 -8.12 4.98
C GLU A 79 -11.90 -8.62 6.26
N VAL A 80 -11.34 -7.71 7.03
CA VAL A 80 -10.69 -8.04 8.30
C VAL A 80 -11.72 -7.90 9.41
N LEU A 81 -11.92 -8.97 10.17
CA LEU A 81 -12.86 -9.02 11.27
C LEU A 81 -12.09 -9.22 12.59
N ASP A 82 -12.59 -8.61 13.66
CA ASP A 82 -12.04 -8.87 14.99
C ASP A 82 -12.55 -10.21 15.54
N SER A 83 -12.14 -10.56 16.78
CA SER A 83 -12.54 -11.81 17.41
C SER A 83 -14.06 -11.93 17.63
N ARG A 84 -14.80 -10.82 17.55
CA ARG A 84 -16.25 -10.77 17.70
C ARG A 84 -16.97 -10.83 16.36
N GLY A 85 -16.24 -10.88 15.24
CA GLY A 85 -16.80 -10.84 13.90
C GLY A 85 -17.21 -9.44 13.44
N ILE A 86 -16.67 -8.39 14.05
CA ILE A 86 -16.97 -7.00 13.71
C ILE A 86 -15.86 -6.47 12.79
N SER A 87 -16.26 -5.81 11.69
CA SER A 87 -15.34 -5.27 10.70
C SER A 87 -14.86 -3.84 11.01
N ASP A 88 -15.44 -3.20 12.00
CA ASP A 88 -15.05 -1.85 12.38
C ASP A 88 -13.63 -1.83 12.93
N GLY A 89 -12.81 -0.96 12.36
CA GLY A 89 -11.44 -0.77 12.78
C GLY A 89 -11.21 0.60 13.37
N PHE A 90 -10.04 0.77 13.95
CA PHE A 90 -9.58 2.05 14.45
C PHE A 90 -8.36 2.47 13.68
N VAL A 91 -8.43 3.64 13.05
CA VAL A 91 -7.33 4.18 12.25
C VAL A 91 -6.89 5.50 12.88
N THR A 92 -5.59 5.60 13.14
CA THR A 92 -4.98 6.84 13.58
C THR A 92 -3.93 7.27 12.57
N GLY A 93 -3.67 8.56 12.53
CA GLY A 93 -2.62 9.10 11.69
C GLY A 93 -1.88 10.20 12.42
N TYR A 94 -0.66 10.43 12.01
CA TYR A 94 0.14 11.55 12.50
C TYR A 94 0.99 12.06 11.34
N TYR A 95 1.47 13.29 11.50
CA TYR A 95 2.37 13.88 10.52
C TYR A 95 3.50 14.60 11.24
N GLU A 96 4.60 14.76 10.56
CA GLU A 96 5.77 15.48 11.07
C GLU A 96 5.89 16.78 10.30
N PRO A 97 5.40 17.92 10.86
CA PRO A 97 5.54 19.20 10.18
C PRO A 97 6.98 19.68 10.20
N GLU A 98 7.42 20.24 9.10
CA GLU A 98 8.71 20.94 9.04
C GLU A 98 8.54 22.36 9.57
N ILE A 99 9.43 22.74 10.48
CA ILE A 99 9.46 24.08 11.05
C ILE A 99 10.87 24.64 10.83
N GLU A 100 10.95 25.84 10.26
CA GLU A 100 12.25 26.50 10.14
C GLU A 100 12.77 26.88 11.51
N GLY A 101 14.01 26.56 11.77
CA GLY A 101 14.68 26.86 13.00
C GLY A 101 16.14 27.19 12.78
N THR A 102 16.77 27.82 13.76
CA THR A 102 18.20 28.08 13.77
C THR A 102 18.81 27.61 15.08
N GLU A 103 20.07 27.20 15.04
CA GLU A 103 20.82 26.86 16.27
C GLU A 103 21.20 28.11 17.07
N THR A 104 21.20 29.26 16.42
CA THR A 104 21.47 30.55 17.05
C THR A 104 20.29 31.47 16.83
N PRO A 105 19.97 32.37 17.80
CA PRO A 105 18.88 33.33 17.62
C PRO A 105 19.11 34.26 16.44
N ASP A 106 18.03 34.52 15.69
CA ASP A 106 18.03 35.53 14.64
C ASP A 106 16.72 36.31 14.68
N VAL A 107 16.51 37.22 13.71
CA VAL A 107 15.35 38.14 13.73
C VAL A 107 14.01 37.43 13.51
N ARG A 108 14.01 36.17 13.09
CA ARG A 108 12.81 35.36 12.83
C ARG A 108 12.38 34.54 14.04
N PHE A 109 13.29 34.31 14.97
CA PHE A 109 13.07 33.44 16.13
C PHE A 109 13.48 34.15 17.47
#